data_bd8663063d0189c884f872b0e17b16db
#
_entry.id   bd8663063d0189c884f872b0e17b16db
#
_cell.length_a   1.000
_cell.length_b   1.000
_cell.length_c   1.000
_cell.angle_alpha   90.00
_cell.angle_beta   90.00
_cell.angle_gamma   90.00
#
_symmetry.space_group_name_H-M   'P 1'
#
loop_
_entity.id
_entity.type
_entity.pdbx_description
1 polymer ?
#
loop_
_entity_poly.entity_id
_entity_poly.type
_entity_poly.pdbx_seq_one_letter_code
_entity_poly.pdbx_strand_id
1 'polypeptide(L)'
;KNNENGDTAVDHYHRYEEDIELMANINLNSYRFSLAWTRIIPDGIGKINPKGIDFYSRLIDKCLEKNIEPFITLYHWDLPQSLQDKGGWANRDMTNIFADYSEAVVKNFGDRCNHFITFNEPAVFTIYGYVDGYMAPGYKDLEKYFASIHNVNLAHGKAFQAMKSLNNNIKIGCSFNMAPCIPATKSSEDLHATKLFDTYWNRSFADPMYLGKYPELLIDDVSKHIQQDDMKTIFQKNDFIGLNHYQHYRIKADNNNLLKARGAVNDELPFGLEDKDTKLTLMGWEIVPDAYY
;
A
#
# COMPACT_ATOMS: atom_id res chain seq x y z
N LYS A 1 -19.75 -4.20 3.66
CA LYS A 1 -19.91 -5.17 4.74
C LYS A 1 -20.87 -4.56 5.75
N ASN A 2 -21.85 -5.31 6.28
CA ASN A 2 -22.86 -4.84 7.25
C ASN A 2 -23.71 -3.62 6.80
N ASN A 3 -23.80 -3.34 5.51
CA ASN A 3 -24.43 -2.13 4.95
C ASN A 3 -23.83 -0.80 5.43
N GLU A 4 -22.64 -0.82 5.96
CA GLU A 4 -21.88 0.37 6.32
C GLU A 4 -21.29 1.03 5.06
N ASN A 5 -21.22 2.35 5.04
CA ASN A 5 -20.62 3.15 3.97
C ASN A 5 -19.85 4.34 4.54
N GLY A 6 -19.10 5.02 3.69
CA GLY A 6 -18.32 6.20 4.05
C GLY A 6 -18.91 7.52 3.54
N ASP A 7 -20.21 7.56 3.24
CA ASP A 7 -20.84 8.70 2.54
C ASP A 7 -20.69 10.02 3.28
N THR A 8 -20.69 9.98 4.60
CA THR A 8 -20.45 11.16 5.45
C THR A 8 -19.06 11.05 6.12
N ALA A 9 -18.81 9.98 6.88
CA ALA A 9 -17.59 9.76 7.67
C ALA A 9 -17.19 11.05 8.42
N VAL A 10 -15.92 11.50 8.29
CA VAL A 10 -15.44 12.78 8.86
C VAL A 10 -15.72 13.97 7.95
N ASP A 11 -16.31 13.74 6.78
CA ASP A 11 -16.70 14.75 5.79
C ASP A 11 -15.55 15.68 5.35
N HIS A 12 -14.34 15.14 5.24
CA HIS A 12 -13.15 15.90 4.83
C HIS A 12 -13.32 16.60 3.48
N TYR A 13 -14.10 16.03 2.58
CA TYR A 13 -14.38 16.62 1.27
C TYR A 13 -14.98 18.04 1.37
N HIS A 14 -15.87 18.29 2.32
CA HIS A 14 -16.47 19.60 2.56
C HIS A 14 -15.72 20.41 3.62
N ARG A 15 -14.98 19.74 4.52
CA ARG A 15 -14.34 20.35 5.69
C ARG A 15 -12.83 20.46 5.59
N TYR A 16 -12.22 20.19 4.43
CA TYR A 16 -10.78 20.18 4.26
C TYR A 16 -10.10 21.50 4.67
N GLU A 17 -10.76 22.65 4.48
CA GLU A 17 -10.21 23.94 4.90
C GLU A 17 -10.09 24.04 6.42
N GLU A 18 -11.13 23.61 7.14
CA GLU A 18 -11.13 23.55 8.61
C GLU A 18 -10.07 22.56 9.12
N ASP A 19 -9.97 21.38 8.50
CA ASP A 19 -9.00 20.37 8.86
C ASP A 19 -7.56 20.88 8.68
N ILE A 20 -7.27 21.59 7.59
CA ILE A 20 -5.94 22.18 7.35
C ILE A 20 -5.65 23.32 8.33
N GLU A 21 -6.65 24.15 8.71
CA GLU A 21 -6.49 25.13 9.76
C GLU A 21 -6.13 24.48 11.12
N LEU A 22 -6.78 23.36 11.47
CA LEU A 22 -6.43 22.59 12.67
C LEU A 22 -4.98 22.10 12.62
N MET A 23 -4.54 21.57 11.48
CA MET A 23 -3.15 21.13 11.27
C MET A 23 -2.16 22.28 11.45
N ALA A 24 -2.46 23.45 10.89
CA ALA A 24 -1.63 24.64 11.03
C ALA A 24 -1.55 25.11 12.49
N ASN A 25 -2.68 25.09 13.22
CA ASN A 25 -2.76 25.53 14.62
C ASN A 25 -1.94 24.64 15.57
N ILE A 26 -1.73 23.37 15.23
CA ILE A 26 -0.83 22.46 15.97
C ILE A 26 0.58 22.39 15.39
N ASN A 27 0.93 23.31 14.49
CA ASN A 27 2.24 23.45 13.87
C ASN A 27 2.70 22.22 13.06
N LEU A 28 1.79 21.53 12.34
CA LEU A 28 2.20 20.54 11.36
C LEU A 28 2.83 21.24 10.16
N ASN A 29 3.93 20.67 9.67
CA ASN A 29 4.68 21.20 8.52
C ASN A 29 4.53 20.35 7.26
N SER A 30 3.86 19.20 7.36
CA SER A 30 3.56 18.33 6.22
C SER A 30 2.25 17.58 6.44
N TYR A 31 1.56 17.29 5.34
CA TYR A 31 0.32 16.52 5.32
C TYR A 31 0.34 15.47 4.22
N ARG A 32 0.23 14.20 4.62
CA ARG A 32 0.06 13.10 3.68
C ARG A 32 -1.41 12.78 3.50
N PHE A 33 -1.88 12.79 2.25
CA PHE A 33 -3.23 12.38 1.87
C PHE A 33 -3.21 11.54 0.60
N SER A 34 -4.28 10.79 0.36
CA SER A 34 -4.44 10.03 -0.88
C SER A 34 -5.40 10.70 -1.84
N LEU A 35 -5.14 10.50 -3.13
CA LEU A 35 -6.10 10.82 -4.17
C LEU A 35 -7.07 9.65 -4.32
N ALA A 36 -8.36 9.94 -4.47
CA ALA A 36 -9.31 8.96 -4.97
C ALA A 36 -9.18 8.89 -6.49
N TRP A 37 -8.66 7.77 -7.00
CA TRP A 37 -8.51 7.56 -8.45
C TRP A 37 -9.84 7.79 -9.19
N THR A 38 -10.94 7.30 -8.61
CA THR A 38 -12.29 7.47 -9.12
C THR A 38 -12.76 8.94 -9.19
N ARG A 39 -12.18 9.84 -8.41
CA ARG A 39 -12.45 11.29 -8.54
C ARG A 39 -11.69 11.91 -9.69
N ILE A 40 -10.47 11.45 -9.96
CA ILE A 40 -9.60 11.98 -11.03
C ILE A 40 -10.02 11.40 -12.38
N ILE A 41 -10.16 10.07 -12.48
CA ILE A 41 -10.58 9.35 -13.68
C ILE A 41 -11.65 8.34 -13.28
N PRO A 42 -12.95 8.68 -13.33
CA PRO A 42 -14.04 7.87 -12.78
C PRO A 42 -14.07 6.42 -13.29
N ASP A 43 -13.80 6.22 -14.59
CA ASP A 43 -13.77 4.91 -15.21
C ASP A 43 -12.37 4.24 -15.15
N GLY A 44 -11.44 4.84 -14.42
CA GLY A 44 -10.07 4.38 -14.28
C GLY A 44 -9.17 4.67 -15.48
N ILE A 45 -9.74 4.84 -16.66
CA ILE A 45 -9.10 5.19 -17.93
C ILE A 45 -9.88 6.29 -18.66
N GLY A 46 -9.23 6.99 -19.58
CA GLY A 46 -9.88 7.94 -20.49
C GLY A 46 -10.03 9.33 -19.88
N LYS A 47 -11.25 9.86 -19.80
CA LYS A 47 -11.49 11.27 -19.51
C LYS A 47 -11.20 11.64 -18.05
N ILE A 48 -10.35 12.65 -17.89
CA ILE A 48 -10.10 13.28 -16.59
C ILE A 48 -11.35 14.08 -16.15
N ASN A 49 -11.73 13.93 -14.88
CA ASN A 49 -12.82 14.68 -14.27
C ASN A 49 -12.31 16.03 -13.74
N PRO A 50 -12.69 17.16 -14.35
CA PRO A 50 -12.20 18.47 -13.93
C PRO A 50 -12.63 18.83 -12.51
N LYS A 51 -13.76 18.34 -12.00
CA LYS A 51 -14.21 18.58 -10.63
C LYS A 51 -13.31 17.87 -9.60
N GLY A 52 -12.79 16.67 -9.96
CA GLY A 52 -11.83 15.97 -9.12
C GLY A 52 -10.49 16.71 -9.06
N ILE A 53 -10.00 17.18 -10.21
CA ILE A 53 -8.77 17.99 -10.27
C ILE A 53 -8.93 19.28 -9.46
N ASP A 54 -10.05 19.99 -9.63
CA ASP A 54 -10.33 21.24 -8.91
C ASP A 54 -10.36 21.04 -7.39
N PHE A 55 -10.98 19.98 -6.89
CA PHE A 55 -11.01 19.68 -5.46
C PHE A 55 -9.59 19.51 -4.90
N TYR A 56 -8.77 18.66 -5.51
CA TYR A 56 -7.42 18.43 -5.03
C TYR A 56 -6.49 19.62 -5.23
N SER A 57 -6.69 20.44 -6.28
CA SER A 57 -5.99 21.70 -6.46
C SER A 57 -6.24 22.65 -5.28
N ARG A 58 -7.50 22.84 -4.90
CA ARG A 58 -7.87 23.71 -3.76
C ARG A 58 -7.29 23.19 -2.43
N LEU A 59 -7.31 21.85 -2.22
CA LEU A 59 -6.74 21.25 -1.03
C LEU A 59 -5.22 21.47 -0.96
N ILE A 60 -4.51 21.28 -2.08
CA ILE A 60 -3.07 21.51 -2.20
C ILE A 60 -2.75 22.98 -1.95
N ASP A 61 -3.46 23.89 -2.61
CA ASP A 61 -3.26 25.33 -2.48
C ASP A 61 -3.46 25.79 -1.02
N LYS A 62 -4.48 25.21 -0.34
CA LYS A 62 -4.71 25.49 1.09
C LYS A 62 -3.59 24.97 1.99
N CYS A 63 -3.02 23.81 1.72
CA CYS A 63 -1.85 23.32 2.44
C CYS A 63 -0.66 24.28 2.28
N LEU A 64 -0.36 24.70 1.05
CA LEU A 64 0.74 25.59 0.74
C LEU A 64 0.53 26.99 1.35
N GLU A 65 -0.69 27.53 1.35
CA GLU A 65 -1.07 28.78 2.04
C GLU A 65 -0.68 28.72 3.53
N LYS A 66 -0.81 27.55 4.16
CA LYS A 66 -0.47 27.33 5.57
C LYS A 66 0.95 26.85 5.81
N ASN A 67 1.82 26.86 4.80
CA ASN A 67 3.18 26.33 4.85
C ASN A 67 3.25 24.85 5.26
N ILE A 68 2.25 24.06 4.86
CA ILE A 68 2.17 22.62 5.05
C ILE A 68 2.53 21.94 3.74
N GLU A 69 3.64 21.18 3.70
CA GLU A 69 4.10 20.46 2.51
C GLU A 69 3.16 19.28 2.20
N PRO A 70 2.55 19.22 1.00
CA PRO A 70 1.69 18.10 0.61
C PRO A 70 2.48 16.88 0.20
N PHE A 71 2.15 15.71 0.75
CA PHE A 71 2.61 14.39 0.34
C PHE A 71 1.45 13.63 -0.29
N ILE A 72 1.50 13.37 -1.59
CA ILE A 72 0.41 12.75 -2.34
C ILE A 72 0.62 11.24 -2.45
N THR A 73 -0.34 10.46 -1.94
CA THR A 73 -0.43 9.01 -2.20
C THR A 73 -1.38 8.77 -3.37
N LEU A 74 -0.88 8.13 -4.44
CA LEU A 74 -1.67 7.92 -5.66
C LEU A 74 -2.74 6.84 -5.48
N TYR A 75 -2.39 5.74 -4.81
CA TYR A 75 -3.29 4.62 -4.61
C TYR A 75 -3.34 4.19 -3.14
N HIS A 76 -4.53 4.30 -2.53
CA HIS A 76 -4.80 3.84 -1.17
C HIS A 76 -6.06 2.97 -1.15
N TRP A 77 -6.08 1.96 -2.05
CA TRP A 77 -6.95 0.80 -2.13
C TRP A 77 -8.28 1.00 -2.88
N ASP A 78 -8.61 2.20 -3.29
CA ASP A 78 -9.83 2.56 -4.00
C ASP A 78 -9.70 2.40 -5.52
N LEU A 79 -9.68 1.15 -5.98
CA LEU A 79 -9.62 0.82 -7.41
C LEU A 79 -10.97 1.12 -8.09
N PRO A 80 -11.00 1.84 -9.24
CA PRO A 80 -12.20 1.97 -10.06
C PRO A 80 -12.80 0.59 -10.40
N GLN A 81 -14.11 0.43 -10.17
CA GLN A 81 -14.81 -0.85 -10.37
C GLN A 81 -14.66 -1.39 -11.80
N SER A 82 -14.69 -0.49 -12.80
CA SER A 82 -14.47 -0.85 -14.21
C SER A 82 -13.11 -1.50 -14.48
N LEU A 83 -12.08 -1.19 -13.69
CA LEU A 83 -10.77 -1.84 -13.77
C LEU A 83 -10.79 -3.18 -13.03
N GLN A 84 -11.48 -3.25 -11.88
CA GLN A 84 -11.65 -4.50 -11.17
C GLN A 84 -12.42 -5.54 -12.01
N ASP A 85 -13.45 -5.12 -12.75
CA ASP A 85 -14.25 -5.97 -13.64
C ASP A 85 -13.40 -6.57 -14.79
N LYS A 86 -12.27 -5.93 -15.11
CA LYS A 86 -11.26 -6.40 -16.07
C LYS A 86 -10.13 -7.21 -15.43
N GLY A 87 -10.27 -7.58 -14.16
CA GLY A 87 -9.30 -8.41 -13.43
C GLY A 87 -8.46 -7.68 -12.39
N GLY A 88 -8.58 -6.36 -12.28
CA GLY A 88 -7.86 -5.56 -11.29
C GLY A 88 -6.35 -5.78 -11.34
N TRP A 89 -5.68 -5.77 -10.20
CA TRP A 89 -4.22 -5.91 -10.13
C TRP A 89 -3.68 -7.25 -10.62
N ALA A 90 -4.53 -8.30 -10.76
CA ALA A 90 -4.12 -9.54 -11.40
C ALA A 90 -3.99 -9.42 -12.93
N ASN A 91 -4.56 -8.39 -13.54
CA ASN A 91 -4.41 -8.09 -14.97
C ASN A 91 -3.16 -7.22 -15.20
N ARG A 92 -2.27 -7.69 -16.08
CA ARG A 92 -1.02 -6.99 -16.41
C ARG A 92 -1.23 -5.60 -17.03
N ASP A 93 -2.35 -5.37 -17.72
CA ASP A 93 -2.65 -4.06 -18.33
C ASP A 93 -2.71 -2.93 -17.29
N MET A 94 -3.03 -3.28 -16.03
CA MET A 94 -3.01 -2.34 -14.91
C MET A 94 -1.69 -1.60 -14.75
N THR A 95 -0.58 -2.21 -15.18
CA THR A 95 0.75 -1.60 -15.07
C THR A 95 0.88 -0.34 -15.94
N ASN A 96 0.30 -0.35 -17.15
CA ASN A 96 0.27 0.82 -18.03
C ASN A 96 -0.82 1.81 -17.59
N ILE A 97 -2.00 1.30 -17.24
CA ILE A 97 -3.13 2.12 -16.79
C ILE A 97 -2.75 2.95 -15.55
N PHE A 98 -2.01 2.36 -14.62
CA PHE A 98 -1.54 3.09 -13.43
C PHE A 98 -0.46 4.11 -13.77
N ALA A 99 0.42 3.81 -14.74
CA ALA A 99 1.40 4.78 -15.21
C ALA A 99 0.72 6.00 -15.88
N ASP A 100 -0.31 5.78 -16.70
CA ASP A 100 -1.09 6.84 -17.33
C ASP A 100 -1.83 7.70 -16.29
N TYR A 101 -2.41 7.07 -15.27
CA TYR A 101 -3.01 7.78 -14.14
C TYR A 101 -1.98 8.62 -13.39
N SER A 102 -0.81 8.05 -13.10
CA SER A 102 0.27 8.72 -12.39
C SER A 102 0.80 9.93 -13.18
N GLU A 103 0.90 9.78 -14.50
CA GLU A 103 1.26 10.87 -15.42
C GLU A 103 0.21 12.00 -15.36
N ALA A 104 -1.08 11.66 -15.39
CA ALA A 104 -2.17 12.63 -15.27
C ALA A 104 -2.09 13.39 -13.93
N VAL A 105 -1.76 12.71 -12.83
CA VAL A 105 -1.59 13.34 -11.51
C VAL A 105 -0.44 14.35 -11.53
N VAL A 106 0.74 13.99 -12.05
CA VAL A 106 1.89 14.91 -12.09
C VAL A 106 1.65 16.09 -13.04
N LYS A 107 0.97 15.88 -14.16
CA LYS A 107 0.58 16.99 -15.07
C LYS A 107 -0.31 18.04 -14.41
N ASN A 108 -1.14 17.64 -13.45
CA ASN A 108 -2.08 18.56 -12.78
C ASN A 108 -1.58 19.13 -11.45
N PHE A 109 -0.62 18.45 -10.78
CA PHE A 109 -0.21 18.81 -9.42
C PHE A 109 1.30 18.91 -9.23
N GLY A 110 2.10 18.40 -10.17
CA GLY A 110 3.56 18.36 -10.06
C GLY A 110 4.27 19.72 -10.19
N ASP A 111 3.54 20.79 -10.45
CA ASP A 111 4.00 22.18 -10.37
C ASP A 111 4.06 22.70 -8.93
N ARG A 112 3.27 22.12 -8.01
CA ARG A 112 3.06 22.55 -6.63
C ARG A 112 3.38 21.50 -5.59
N CYS A 113 3.38 20.21 -5.97
CA CYS A 113 3.69 19.08 -5.10
C CYS A 113 4.99 18.41 -5.52
N ASN A 114 5.86 18.17 -4.55
CA ASN A 114 7.17 17.56 -4.79
C ASN A 114 7.26 16.12 -4.32
N HIS A 115 6.34 15.62 -3.49
CA HIS A 115 6.42 14.31 -2.86
C HIS A 115 5.25 13.41 -3.24
N PHE A 116 5.56 12.27 -3.86
CA PHE A 116 4.56 11.31 -4.36
C PHE A 116 4.86 9.90 -3.84
N ILE A 117 3.82 9.25 -3.35
CA ILE A 117 3.82 7.85 -2.92
C ILE A 117 2.96 7.08 -3.91
N THR A 118 3.54 6.11 -4.62
CA THR A 118 2.79 5.34 -5.62
C THR A 118 1.71 4.50 -4.98
N PHE A 119 2.08 3.66 -4.02
CA PHE A 119 1.18 2.74 -3.32
C PHE A 119 1.27 2.92 -1.82
N ASN A 120 0.11 2.82 -1.14
CA ASN A 120 0.06 2.57 0.28
C ASN A 120 -0.10 1.07 0.54
N GLU A 121 0.86 0.49 1.26
CA GLU A 121 0.79 -0.87 1.83
C GLU A 121 0.39 -1.96 0.82
N PRO A 122 1.17 -2.19 -0.23
CA PRO A 122 0.77 -3.13 -1.28
C PRO A 122 0.58 -4.57 -0.77
N ALA A 123 1.29 -5.00 0.27
CA ALA A 123 1.08 -6.31 0.88
C ALA A 123 -0.30 -6.43 1.51
N VAL A 124 -0.82 -5.36 2.12
CA VAL A 124 -2.12 -5.38 2.80
C VAL A 124 -3.26 -5.62 1.81
N PHE A 125 -3.40 -4.77 0.78
CA PHE A 125 -4.52 -4.94 -0.14
C PHE A 125 -4.41 -6.19 -1.02
N THR A 126 -3.18 -6.68 -1.28
CA THR A 126 -3.02 -7.92 -2.05
C THR A 126 -3.28 -9.16 -1.22
N ILE A 127 -2.79 -9.27 0.00
CA ILE A 127 -3.06 -10.41 0.88
C ILE A 127 -4.55 -10.46 1.24
N TYR A 128 -5.10 -9.38 1.78
CA TYR A 128 -6.50 -9.38 2.21
C TYR A 128 -7.50 -9.40 1.06
N GLY A 129 -7.12 -8.94 -0.11
CA GLY A 129 -7.97 -8.96 -1.30
C GLY A 129 -7.92 -10.24 -2.11
N TYR A 130 -6.77 -10.92 -2.16
CA TYR A 130 -6.57 -12.06 -3.06
C TYR A 130 -6.30 -13.39 -2.35
N VAL A 131 -5.88 -13.36 -1.07
CA VAL A 131 -5.60 -14.58 -0.29
C VAL A 131 -6.70 -14.83 0.71
N ASP A 132 -6.98 -13.88 1.60
CA ASP A 132 -7.95 -14.04 2.69
C ASP A 132 -9.38 -13.73 2.27
N GLY A 133 -9.55 -12.94 1.23
CA GLY A 133 -10.86 -12.47 0.77
C GLY A 133 -11.57 -11.56 1.76
N TYR A 134 -10.83 -10.98 2.71
CA TYR A 134 -11.36 -10.09 3.74
C TYR A 134 -11.71 -8.70 3.19
N MET A 135 -10.86 -8.19 2.30
CA MET A 135 -11.07 -6.93 1.58
C MET A 135 -11.48 -7.18 0.13
N ALA A 136 -11.95 -6.13 -0.56
CA ALA A 136 -12.13 -6.18 -2.01
C ALA A 136 -10.79 -6.53 -2.71
N PRO A 137 -10.81 -7.33 -3.77
CA PRO A 137 -11.97 -7.88 -4.49
C PRO A 137 -12.58 -9.16 -3.89
N GLY A 138 -12.07 -9.66 -2.76
CA GLY A 138 -12.65 -10.79 -2.05
C GLY A 138 -12.27 -12.17 -2.62
N TYR A 139 -11.15 -12.25 -3.35
CA TYR A 139 -10.65 -13.52 -3.88
C TYR A 139 -9.94 -14.35 -2.81
N LYS A 140 -9.91 -15.69 -3.07
CA LYS A 140 -9.06 -16.66 -2.40
C LYS A 140 -8.33 -17.46 -3.48
N ASP A 141 -7.34 -16.85 -4.12
CA ASP A 141 -6.73 -17.33 -5.36
C ASP A 141 -5.25 -16.93 -5.40
N LEU A 142 -4.37 -17.91 -5.18
CA LEU A 142 -2.92 -17.69 -5.17
C LEU A 142 -2.38 -17.29 -6.55
N GLU A 143 -2.99 -17.78 -7.65
CA GLU A 143 -2.55 -17.39 -8.98
C GLU A 143 -2.73 -15.89 -9.22
N LYS A 144 -3.92 -15.37 -8.88
CA LYS A 144 -4.19 -13.93 -8.95
C LYS A 144 -3.36 -13.13 -7.95
N TYR A 145 -3.08 -13.71 -6.78
CA TYR A 145 -2.22 -13.07 -5.78
C TYR A 145 -0.80 -12.86 -6.31
N PHE A 146 -0.15 -13.92 -6.83
CA PHE A 146 1.21 -13.80 -7.35
C PHE A 146 1.28 -12.92 -8.60
N ALA A 147 0.27 -12.98 -9.47
CA ALA A 147 0.13 -12.04 -10.58
C ALA A 147 0.04 -10.59 -10.06
N SER A 148 -0.76 -10.34 -9.01
CA SER A 148 -0.92 -9.00 -8.44
C SER A 148 0.37 -8.47 -7.81
N ILE A 149 1.15 -9.33 -7.14
CA ILE A 149 2.46 -8.95 -6.62
C ILE A 149 3.35 -8.41 -7.75
N HIS A 150 3.49 -9.19 -8.83
CA HIS A 150 4.35 -8.78 -9.93
C HIS A 150 3.84 -7.52 -10.63
N ASN A 151 2.55 -7.46 -10.92
CA ASN A 151 1.95 -6.33 -11.63
C ASN A 151 2.01 -5.02 -10.81
N VAL A 152 1.82 -5.05 -9.50
CA VAL A 152 1.94 -3.87 -8.64
C VAL A 152 3.38 -3.37 -8.56
N ASN A 153 4.37 -4.28 -8.44
CA ASN A 153 5.77 -3.93 -8.53
C ASN A 153 6.10 -3.27 -9.89
N LEU A 154 5.64 -3.86 -10.98
CA LEU A 154 5.86 -3.33 -12.33
C LEU A 154 5.14 -1.99 -12.56
N ALA A 155 3.92 -1.85 -12.02
CA ALA A 155 3.16 -0.60 -12.06
C ALA A 155 3.89 0.54 -11.35
N HIS A 156 4.50 0.25 -10.17
CA HIS A 156 5.35 1.21 -9.47
C HIS A 156 6.50 1.71 -10.35
N GLY A 157 7.26 0.79 -10.96
CA GLY A 157 8.40 1.16 -11.80
C GLY A 157 8.01 1.97 -13.03
N LYS A 158 6.92 1.58 -13.73
CA LYS A 158 6.39 2.34 -14.87
C LYS A 158 5.88 3.71 -14.45
N ALA A 159 5.14 3.81 -13.35
CA ALA A 159 4.69 5.08 -12.80
C ALA A 159 5.86 5.99 -12.44
N PHE A 160 6.90 5.44 -11.81
CA PHE A 160 8.13 6.18 -11.49
C PHE A 160 8.74 6.80 -12.76
N GLN A 161 8.92 5.98 -13.81
CA GLN A 161 9.50 6.44 -15.07
C GLN A 161 8.63 7.51 -15.75
N ALA A 162 7.31 7.30 -15.82
CA ALA A 162 6.37 8.24 -16.42
C ALA A 162 6.36 9.59 -15.66
N MET A 163 6.30 9.56 -14.34
CA MET A 163 6.31 10.76 -13.50
C MET A 163 7.63 11.53 -13.59
N LYS A 164 8.78 10.83 -13.53
CA LYS A 164 10.12 11.46 -13.65
C LYS A 164 10.37 12.05 -15.03
N SER A 165 9.79 11.49 -16.07
CA SER A 165 9.91 12.04 -17.43
C SER A 165 9.24 13.41 -17.57
N LEU A 166 8.20 13.70 -16.79
CA LEU A 166 7.51 14.98 -16.75
C LEU A 166 8.20 16.01 -15.86
N ASN A 167 8.64 15.58 -14.69
CA ASN A 167 9.34 16.44 -13.74
C ASN A 167 10.35 15.61 -12.94
N ASN A 168 11.62 15.73 -13.28
CA ASN A 168 12.70 14.96 -12.64
C ASN A 168 13.00 15.42 -11.20
N ASN A 169 12.50 16.58 -10.77
CA ASN A 169 12.77 17.12 -9.44
C ASN A 169 11.84 16.56 -8.36
N ILE A 170 10.69 16.01 -8.73
CA ILE A 170 9.77 15.41 -7.76
C ILE A 170 10.40 14.19 -7.07
N LYS A 171 9.97 13.93 -5.84
CA LYS A 171 10.41 12.80 -5.02
C LYS A 171 9.36 11.72 -5.04
N ILE A 172 9.77 10.50 -5.37
CA ILE A 172 8.87 9.36 -5.54
C ILE A 172 9.34 8.19 -4.66
N GLY A 173 8.40 7.61 -3.92
CA GLY A 173 8.61 6.42 -3.11
C GLY A 173 7.36 5.55 -3.03
N CYS A 174 7.43 4.51 -2.22
CA CYS A 174 6.31 3.64 -1.87
C CYS A 174 6.21 3.55 -0.34
N SER A 175 5.00 3.40 0.20
CA SER A 175 4.78 3.24 1.63
C SER A 175 4.37 1.80 1.95
N PHE A 176 5.07 1.19 2.90
CA PHE A 176 4.89 -0.21 3.30
C PHE A 176 4.41 -0.31 4.74
N ASN A 177 3.54 -1.28 5.01
CA ASN A 177 3.25 -1.71 6.36
C ASN A 177 4.30 -2.77 6.74
N MET A 178 5.36 -2.35 7.38
CA MET A 178 6.42 -3.24 7.83
C MET A 178 6.34 -3.50 9.33
N ALA A 179 6.53 -4.75 9.71
CA ALA A 179 6.54 -5.15 11.10
C ALA A 179 7.49 -6.33 11.33
N PRO A 180 8.20 -6.39 12.46
CA PRO A 180 8.95 -7.57 12.84
C PRO A 180 8.04 -8.79 12.91
N CYS A 181 8.50 -9.90 12.31
CA CYS A 181 7.80 -11.17 12.34
C CYS A 181 8.56 -12.11 13.29
N ILE A 182 7.90 -12.57 14.34
CA ILE A 182 8.46 -13.46 15.33
C ILE A 182 7.67 -14.77 15.38
N PRO A 183 8.32 -15.94 15.56
CA PRO A 183 7.60 -17.21 15.63
C PRO A 183 6.77 -17.31 16.92
N ALA A 184 5.55 -17.85 16.83
CA ALA A 184 4.70 -18.08 17.98
C ALA A 184 5.33 -19.12 18.93
N THR A 185 6.04 -20.11 18.38
CA THR A 185 6.80 -21.10 19.13
C THR A 185 8.20 -21.32 18.53
N LYS A 186 9.04 -22.14 19.17
CA LYS A 186 10.34 -22.55 18.65
C LYS A 186 10.26 -23.77 17.72
N SER A 187 9.05 -24.21 17.33
CA SER A 187 8.90 -25.33 16.39
C SER A 187 9.47 -24.99 15.02
N SER A 188 9.92 -26.02 14.29
CA SER A 188 10.41 -25.86 12.91
C SER A 188 9.35 -25.29 11.98
N GLU A 189 8.10 -25.66 12.23
CA GLU A 189 6.92 -25.24 11.47
C GLU A 189 6.66 -23.75 11.64
N ASP A 190 6.65 -23.24 12.87
CA ASP A 190 6.41 -21.81 13.14
C ASP A 190 7.60 -20.95 12.70
N LEU A 191 8.83 -21.46 12.83
CA LEU A 191 10.02 -20.81 12.31
C LEU A 191 9.98 -20.67 10.78
N HIS A 192 9.53 -21.72 10.07
CA HIS A 192 9.36 -21.68 8.62
C HIS A 192 8.21 -20.74 8.21
N ALA A 193 7.06 -20.85 8.87
CA ALA A 193 5.90 -19.99 8.64
C ALA A 193 6.25 -18.50 8.85
N THR A 194 7.09 -18.19 9.85
CA THR A 194 7.56 -16.83 10.09
C THR A 194 8.37 -16.28 8.91
N LYS A 195 9.27 -17.09 8.34
CA LYS A 195 10.04 -16.70 7.15
C LYS A 195 9.14 -16.48 5.93
N LEU A 196 8.14 -17.34 5.75
CA LEU A 196 7.15 -17.18 4.66
C LEU A 196 6.34 -15.88 4.86
N PHE A 197 5.84 -15.64 6.05
CA PHE A 197 5.05 -14.45 6.34
C PHE A 197 5.88 -13.17 6.15
N ASP A 198 7.10 -13.13 6.66
CA ASP A 198 8.05 -12.01 6.44
C ASP A 198 8.28 -11.78 4.95
N THR A 199 8.44 -12.86 4.17
CA THR A 199 8.60 -12.79 2.72
C THR A 199 7.39 -12.14 2.05
N TYR A 200 6.18 -12.56 2.38
CA TYR A 200 4.96 -12.06 1.77
C TYR A 200 4.57 -10.67 2.28
N TRP A 201 4.76 -10.40 3.56
CA TRP A 201 4.34 -9.16 4.19
C TRP A 201 5.33 -8.01 3.99
N ASN A 202 6.60 -8.24 4.34
CA ASN A 202 7.60 -7.18 4.35
C ASN A 202 8.36 -7.06 3.02
N ARG A 203 8.64 -8.18 2.34
CA ARG A 203 9.67 -8.23 1.31
C ARG A 203 9.16 -8.36 -0.13
N SER A 204 7.92 -8.84 -0.33
CA SER A 204 7.36 -9.11 -1.68
C SER A 204 7.27 -7.87 -2.58
N PHE A 205 7.26 -6.68 -1.99
CA PHE A 205 7.25 -5.40 -2.71
C PHE A 205 8.51 -4.58 -2.45
N ALA A 206 8.99 -4.53 -1.21
CA ALA A 206 10.16 -3.73 -0.88
C ALA A 206 11.43 -4.24 -1.58
N ASP A 207 11.70 -5.56 -1.54
CA ASP A 207 12.91 -6.09 -2.17
C ASP A 207 12.95 -5.85 -3.70
N PRO A 208 11.90 -6.13 -4.50
CA PRO A 208 11.93 -5.83 -5.92
C PRO A 208 12.10 -4.34 -6.24
N MET A 209 11.36 -3.47 -5.54
CA MET A 209 11.36 -2.02 -5.79
C MET A 209 12.67 -1.34 -5.36
N TYR A 210 13.33 -1.81 -4.28
CA TYR A 210 14.48 -1.13 -3.68
C TYR A 210 15.80 -1.92 -3.79
N LEU A 211 15.73 -3.26 -3.96
CA LEU A 211 16.91 -4.12 -4.10
C LEU A 211 17.02 -4.80 -5.48
N GLY A 212 15.99 -4.66 -6.33
CA GLY A 212 15.98 -5.16 -7.71
C GLY A 212 15.84 -6.69 -7.84
N LYS A 213 15.37 -7.38 -6.80
CA LYS A 213 15.20 -8.84 -6.82
C LYS A 213 14.07 -9.30 -5.92
N TYR A 214 13.37 -10.34 -6.30
CA TYR A 214 12.42 -11.02 -5.43
C TYR A 214 13.13 -11.83 -4.36
N PRO A 215 12.51 -12.01 -3.16
CA PRO A 215 12.98 -12.95 -2.15
C PRO A 215 13.04 -14.39 -2.70
N GLU A 216 14.03 -15.17 -2.23
CA GLU A 216 14.22 -16.56 -2.66
C GLU A 216 12.98 -17.43 -2.46
N LEU A 217 12.26 -17.26 -1.35
CA LEU A 217 11.03 -18.01 -1.04
C LEU A 217 9.81 -17.59 -1.89
N LEU A 218 9.92 -16.54 -2.70
CA LEU A 218 8.83 -16.02 -3.52
C LEU A 218 9.10 -16.16 -5.02
N ILE A 219 10.37 -16.27 -5.45
CA ILE A 219 10.73 -16.16 -6.86
C ILE A 219 10.06 -17.22 -7.73
N ASP A 220 9.95 -18.45 -7.26
CA ASP A 220 9.36 -19.54 -8.03
C ASP A 220 7.87 -19.29 -8.31
N ASP A 221 7.15 -18.72 -7.35
CA ASP A 221 5.72 -18.40 -7.48
C ASP A 221 5.43 -17.25 -8.45
N VAL A 222 6.31 -16.24 -8.48
CA VAL A 222 6.12 -15.05 -9.34
C VAL A 222 6.81 -15.16 -10.69
N SER A 223 7.75 -16.09 -10.86
CA SER A 223 8.62 -16.18 -12.06
C SER A 223 7.84 -16.27 -13.37
N LYS A 224 6.73 -16.98 -13.39
CA LYS A 224 5.85 -17.15 -14.56
C LYS A 224 5.16 -15.85 -15.03
N HIS A 225 5.10 -14.85 -14.16
CA HIS A 225 4.54 -13.53 -14.48
C HIS A 225 5.59 -12.54 -14.95
N ILE A 226 6.89 -12.85 -14.74
CA ILE A 226 8.01 -12.00 -15.12
C ILE A 226 8.27 -12.10 -16.62
N GLN A 227 8.32 -10.95 -17.30
CA GLN A 227 8.74 -10.86 -18.70
C GLN A 227 10.09 -10.18 -18.81
N GLN A 228 10.67 -10.23 -20.02
CA GLN A 228 11.92 -9.57 -20.31
C GLN A 228 11.89 -8.08 -19.91
N ASP A 229 12.94 -7.63 -19.25
CA ASP A 229 13.15 -6.25 -18.77
C ASP A 229 12.22 -5.76 -17.64
N ASP A 230 11.27 -6.58 -17.16
CA ASP A 230 10.40 -6.19 -16.06
C ASP A 230 11.19 -5.79 -14.80
N MET A 231 12.19 -6.59 -14.42
CA MET A 231 12.97 -6.29 -13.21
C MET A 231 13.78 -5.00 -13.33
N LYS A 232 14.23 -4.63 -14.53
CA LYS A 232 14.87 -3.32 -14.77
C LYS A 232 13.87 -2.17 -14.65
N THR A 233 12.61 -2.41 -15.06
CA THR A 233 11.54 -1.43 -14.92
C THR A 233 11.09 -1.29 -13.47
N ILE A 234 10.99 -2.38 -12.73
CA ILE A 234 10.61 -2.39 -11.31
C ILE A 234 11.65 -1.65 -10.46
N PHE A 235 12.92 -1.98 -10.64
CA PHE A 235 14.01 -1.41 -9.87
C PHE A 235 14.34 0.01 -10.36
N GLN A 236 13.87 0.99 -9.61
CA GLN A 236 14.14 2.41 -9.86
C GLN A 236 14.91 3.01 -8.67
N LYS A 237 15.61 4.10 -8.92
CA LYS A 237 16.27 4.87 -7.86
C LYS A 237 15.21 5.67 -7.10
N ASN A 238 14.46 4.99 -6.24
CA ASN A 238 13.46 5.63 -5.38
C ASN A 238 14.11 6.71 -4.51
N ASP A 239 13.40 7.82 -4.29
CA ASP A 239 13.92 8.98 -3.55
C ASP A 239 13.76 8.79 -2.03
N PHE A 240 12.78 8.03 -1.58
CA PHE A 240 12.52 7.72 -0.17
C PHE A 240 11.72 6.43 -0.01
N ILE A 241 11.64 5.92 1.21
CA ILE A 241 10.75 4.85 1.64
C ILE A 241 9.77 5.39 2.68
N GLY A 242 8.48 5.07 2.55
CA GLY A 242 7.48 5.32 3.58
C GLY A 242 7.28 4.07 4.44
N LEU A 243 7.16 4.25 5.74
CA LEU A 243 6.88 3.18 6.68
C LEU A 243 5.62 3.48 7.47
N ASN A 244 4.68 2.54 7.45
CA ASN A 244 3.57 2.46 8.37
C ASN A 244 3.88 1.33 9.34
N HIS A 245 4.00 1.64 10.62
CA HIS A 245 4.35 0.64 11.64
C HIS A 245 3.37 0.75 12.80
N TYR A 246 2.83 -0.40 13.24
CA TYR A 246 1.81 -0.44 14.29
C TYR A 246 2.14 -1.44 15.40
N GLN A 247 2.75 -2.58 15.05
CA GLN A 247 2.99 -3.71 15.95
C GLN A 247 4.04 -4.65 15.37
N HIS A 248 4.42 -5.68 16.11
CA HIS A 248 5.02 -6.89 15.56
C HIS A 248 3.95 -7.96 15.26
N TYR A 249 4.31 -8.96 14.46
CA TYR A 249 3.45 -10.12 14.21
C TYR A 249 4.04 -11.37 14.84
N ARG A 250 3.25 -12.03 15.71
CA ARG A 250 3.54 -13.40 16.14
C ARG A 250 2.97 -14.36 15.12
N ILE A 251 3.81 -15.20 14.53
CA ILE A 251 3.43 -16.03 13.38
C ILE A 251 3.39 -17.49 13.78
N LYS A 252 2.30 -18.14 13.38
CA LYS A 252 2.05 -19.57 13.56
C LYS A 252 1.86 -20.24 12.20
N ALA A 253 2.35 -21.49 12.08
CA ALA A 253 2.05 -22.33 10.93
C ALA A 253 0.55 -22.65 10.90
N ASP A 254 -0.05 -22.54 9.71
CA ASP A 254 -1.45 -22.88 9.49
C ASP A 254 -1.63 -23.53 8.11
N ASN A 255 -1.81 -24.83 8.08
CA ASN A 255 -2.01 -25.59 6.85
C ASN A 255 -3.33 -25.27 6.13
N ASN A 256 -4.30 -24.67 6.81
CA ASN A 256 -5.57 -24.24 6.25
C ASN A 256 -5.50 -22.86 5.60
N ASN A 257 -4.49 -22.06 5.93
CA ASN A 257 -4.23 -20.79 5.29
C ASN A 257 -3.51 -21.01 3.94
N LEU A 258 -3.90 -20.25 2.91
CA LEU A 258 -3.29 -20.39 1.57
C LEU A 258 -1.79 -20.12 1.59
N LEU A 259 -1.30 -19.16 2.40
CA LEU A 259 0.12 -18.86 2.55
C LEU A 259 0.84 -19.75 3.60
N LYS A 260 0.14 -20.76 4.17
CA LYS A 260 0.69 -21.68 5.20
C LYS A 260 1.20 -20.99 6.47
N ALA A 261 0.87 -19.72 6.65
CA ALA A 261 1.28 -18.90 7.78
C ALA A 261 0.16 -17.92 8.10
N ARG A 262 -0.05 -17.63 9.39
CA ARG A 262 -0.97 -16.59 9.86
C ARG A 262 -0.47 -15.94 11.13
N GLY A 263 -1.00 -14.78 11.44
CA GLY A 263 -0.84 -14.18 12.76
C GLY A 263 -1.46 -15.08 13.84
N ALA A 264 -0.73 -15.32 14.92
CA ALA A 264 -1.27 -15.96 16.10
C ALA A 264 -2.12 -14.94 16.88
N VAL A 265 -3.33 -15.33 17.26
CA VAL A 265 -4.15 -14.53 18.16
C VAL A 265 -3.82 -14.91 19.63
N ASN A 266 -4.10 -14.02 20.58
CA ASN A 266 -3.70 -14.20 21.97
C ASN A 266 -4.06 -15.57 22.58
N ASP A 267 -5.23 -16.12 22.25
CA ASP A 267 -5.70 -17.41 22.74
C ASP A 267 -4.92 -18.63 22.21
N GLU A 268 -4.07 -18.41 21.22
CA GLU A 268 -3.28 -19.45 20.55
C GLU A 268 -1.79 -19.40 20.89
N LEU A 269 -1.38 -18.39 21.68
CA LEU A 269 0.01 -18.31 22.13
C LEU A 269 0.31 -19.40 23.16
N PRO A 270 1.49 -20.03 23.11
CA PRO A 270 1.88 -21.03 24.09
C PRO A 270 1.82 -20.47 25.51
N PHE A 271 1.45 -21.31 26.45
CA PHE A 271 1.49 -21.02 27.90
C PHE A 271 2.84 -20.39 28.26
N GLY A 272 2.83 -19.18 28.79
CA GLY A 272 4.01 -18.44 29.22
C GLY A 272 4.46 -17.32 28.26
N LEU A 273 3.84 -17.20 27.05
CA LEU A 273 3.92 -16.00 26.22
C LEU A 273 2.67 -15.10 26.40
N GLU A 274 1.69 -15.55 27.18
CA GLU A 274 0.66 -14.70 27.74
C GLU A 274 1.34 -13.79 28.78
N ASP A 275 1.96 -12.75 28.29
CA ASP A 275 2.28 -11.63 29.18
C ASP A 275 0.93 -10.98 29.53
N LYS A 276 0.46 -11.30 30.74
CA LYS A 276 -0.79 -10.71 31.28
C LYS A 276 -0.72 -9.19 31.36
N ASP A 277 0.48 -8.64 31.19
CA ASP A 277 0.77 -7.22 31.16
C ASP A 277 0.84 -6.66 29.74
N THR A 278 0.74 -7.49 28.68
CA THR A 278 0.73 -7.02 27.29
C THR A 278 -0.48 -6.13 27.05
N LYS A 279 -0.22 -4.86 26.84
CA LYS A 279 -1.24 -3.87 26.49
C LYS A 279 -1.64 -4.02 25.03
N LEU A 280 -2.95 -4.02 24.79
CA LEU A 280 -3.51 -4.09 23.44
C LEU A 280 -4.16 -2.76 23.05
N THR A 281 -4.13 -2.44 21.76
CA THR A 281 -4.97 -1.40 21.17
C THR A 281 -6.44 -1.89 21.11
N LEU A 282 -7.38 -0.98 20.79
CA LEU A 282 -8.77 -1.37 20.51
C LEU A 282 -8.92 -2.32 19.31
N MET A 283 -7.92 -2.40 18.45
CA MET A 283 -7.85 -3.35 17.31
C MET A 283 -7.32 -4.73 17.73
N GLY A 284 -6.95 -4.91 18.99
CA GLY A 284 -6.34 -6.14 19.50
C GLY A 284 -4.84 -6.27 19.13
N TRP A 285 -4.19 -5.20 18.71
CA TRP A 285 -2.76 -5.19 18.38
C TRP A 285 -1.92 -4.97 19.63
N GLU A 286 -0.83 -5.72 19.76
CA GLU A 286 0.12 -5.54 20.84
C GLU A 286 0.80 -4.16 20.76
N ILE A 287 0.86 -3.47 21.90
CA ILE A 287 1.60 -2.19 22.02
C ILE A 287 3.05 -2.54 22.36
N VAL A 288 3.91 -2.54 21.37
CA VAL A 288 5.32 -2.93 21.46
C VAL A 288 6.20 -1.81 20.88
N PRO A 289 6.57 -0.79 21.67
CA PRO A 289 7.39 0.33 21.18
C PRO A 289 8.72 -0.11 20.59
N ASP A 290 9.37 -1.14 21.17
CA ASP A 290 10.66 -1.67 20.71
C ASP A 290 10.58 -2.36 19.34
N ALA A 291 9.37 -2.68 18.85
CA ALA A 291 9.21 -3.28 17.52
C ALA A 291 9.52 -2.32 16.38
N TYR A 292 9.68 -1.02 16.65
CA TYR A 292 10.07 -0.01 15.65
C TYR A 292 11.60 0.01 15.41
N TYR A 293 12.39 -0.49 16.36
CA TYR A 293 13.84 -0.54 16.28
C TYR A 293 14.33 -1.92 15.84
#